data_2922881986bb655eadfaabaeb2a77487
#
_entry.id   2922881986bb655eadfaabaeb2a77487
#
_cell.length_a   1.000
_cell.length_b   1.000
_cell.length_c   1.000
_cell.angle_alpha   90.00
_cell.angle_beta   90.00
_cell.angle_gamma   90.00
#
_symmetry.space_group_name_H-M   'P 1'
#
loop_
_entity.id
_entity.type
_entity.pdbx_description
1 polymer ?
#
loop_
_entity_poly.entity_id
_entity_poly.type
_entity_poly.pdbx_seq_one_letter_code
_entity_poly.pdbx_strand_id
1 'polypeptide(L)'
;MFYFFRIKDTDGGHMIRKIIFLLVICVVTSFKPKDILWTAIGDSITYLNEHANETGSRITKGYMTLVTEKLPNIHYRNQGHNGWTSGEIAKEFDSLNVEKSDVYSVFLGTNDWWRGRPLGSMNDYKNNTGNETVNGSFRIIVDKLRALNPNASIIMITPMQRVDFISMGNMKNNAYGSYKEKNGQSLEQFAKAIDSISEYENFDLVDLYHTKGLELKHLVKYKRLKEPGKNAYKNYKYPDFIDVPFNPETDEYPYPEDAIEMTYDGLHPSDKGYQIIARRLIKVMKKL
;
A
#
# COMPACT_ATOMS: atom_id res chain seq x y z
N MET A 1 -45.36 -26.88 -47.33
CA MET A 1 -44.77 -28.16 -47.76
C MET A 1 -43.26 -28.01 -47.52
N PHE A 2 -42.80 -28.37 -46.32
CA PHE A 2 -41.39 -28.23 -45.94
C PHE A 2 -40.67 -29.55 -46.15
N TYR A 3 -39.67 -29.59 -47.01
CA TYR A 3 -38.78 -30.74 -47.21
C TYR A 3 -37.72 -30.77 -46.13
N PHE A 4 -37.75 -31.78 -45.24
CA PHE A 4 -36.65 -32.10 -44.34
C PHE A 4 -35.56 -32.86 -45.11
N PHE A 5 -34.42 -32.24 -45.36
CA PHE A 5 -33.22 -32.96 -45.80
C PHE A 5 -32.59 -33.69 -44.59
N ARG A 6 -32.72 -35.03 -44.63
CA ARG A 6 -32.04 -35.93 -43.68
C ARG A 6 -30.58 -36.08 -44.15
N ILE A 7 -29.66 -35.41 -43.49
CA ILE A 7 -28.23 -35.61 -43.74
C ILE A 7 -27.86 -36.97 -43.11
N LYS A 8 -27.41 -37.91 -43.95
CA LYS A 8 -26.82 -39.16 -43.48
C LYS A 8 -25.51 -38.83 -42.77
N ASP A 9 -25.43 -39.18 -41.49
CA ASP A 9 -24.17 -39.16 -40.73
C ASP A 9 -23.20 -40.19 -41.36
N THR A 10 -22.20 -39.69 -42.05
CA THR A 10 -21.04 -40.49 -42.45
C THR A 10 -19.98 -40.34 -41.37
N ASP A 11 -19.27 -41.43 -41.04
CA ASP A 11 -18.24 -41.51 -39.97
C ASP A 11 -17.21 -40.35 -39.98
N GLY A 12 -17.02 -39.69 -41.13
CA GLY A 12 -16.17 -38.52 -41.26
C GLY A 12 -16.62 -37.30 -40.48
N GLY A 13 -17.96 -37.12 -40.25
CA GLY A 13 -18.50 -35.99 -39.50
C GLY A 13 -18.16 -36.02 -38.00
N HIS A 14 -18.12 -37.23 -37.41
CA HIS A 14 -17.72 -37.41 -36.00
C HIS A 14 -16.23 -37.16 -35.75
N MET A 15 -15.39 -37.52 -36.73
CA MET A 15 -13.94 -37.28 -36.63
C MET A 15 -13.61 -35.80 -36.77
N ILE A 16 -14.25 -35.08 -37.68
CA ILE A 16 -14.07 -33.61 -37.86
C ILE A 16 -14.56 -32.88 -36.61
N ARG A 17 -15.72 -33.24 -36.02
CA ARG A 17 -16.22 -32.65 -34.77
C ARG A 17 -15.28 -32.88 -33.58
N LYS A 18 -14.69 -34.09 -33.46
CA LYS A 18 -13.69 -34.40 -32.42
C LYS A 18 -12.39 -33.59 -32.62
N ILE A 19 -11.93 -33.43 -33.86
CA ILE A 19 -10.75 -32.64 -34.18
C ILE A 19 -10.98 -31.13 -33.90
N ILE A 20 -12.13 -30.59 -34.25
CA ILE A 20 -12.51 -29.21 -33.95
C ILE A 20 -12.61 -28.99 -32.43
N PHE A 21 -13.20 -29.95 -31.68
CA PHE A 21 -13.30 -29.89 -30.22
C PHE A 21 -11.91 -29.98 -29.55
N LEU A 22 -11.00 -30.81 -30.03
CA LEU A 22 -9.61 -30.90 -29.56
C LEU A 22 -8.82 -29.64 -29.91
N LEU A 23 -9.00 -29.03 -31.09
CA LEU A 23 -8.37 -27.77 -31.47
C LEU A 23 -8.88 -26.60 -30.62
N VAL A 24 -10.17 -26.55 -30.29
CA VAL A 24 -10.74 -25.53 -29.40
C VAL A 24 -10.20 -25.69 -27.98
N ILE A 25 -10.07 -26.92 -27.47
CA ILE A 25 -9.47 -27.19 -26.15
C ILE A 25 -7.98 -26.80 -26.15
N CYS A 26 -7.21 -27.10 -27.20
CA CYS A 26 -5.80 -26.71 -27.30
C CYS A 26 -5.60 -25.18 -27.40
N VAL A 27 -6.53 -24.45 -28.01
CA VAL A 27 -6.47 -22.98 -28.11
C VAL A 27 -6.80 -22.32 -26.76
N VAL A 28 -7.70 -22.90 -25.97
CA VAL A 28 -8.07 -22.37 -24.65
C VAL A 28 -6.98 -22.60 -23.59
N THR A 29 -6.13 -23.62 -23.76
CA THR A 29 -5.08 -23.95 -22.76
C THR A 29 -3.76 -23.20 -22.97
N SER A 30 -3.64 -22.31 -23.97
CA SER A 30 -2.34 -21.77 -24.40
C SER A 30 -2.06 -20.31 -23.98
N PHE A 31 -3.00 -19.61 -23.35
CA PHE A 31 -2.73 -18.25 -22.86
C PHE A 31 -2.37 -18.27 -21.38
N LYS A 32 -1.11 -18.58 -21.05
CA LYS A 32 -0.58 -18.17 -19.74
C LYS A 32 -0.54 -16.63 -19.70
N PRO A 33 -1.07 -15.99 -18.65
CA PRO A 33 -0.87 -14.56 -18.46
C PRO A 33 0.63 -14.23 -18.53
N LYS A 34 0.97 -13.13 -19.18
CA LYS A 34 2.37 -12.64 -19.22
C LYS A 34 2.85 -12.44 -17.78
N ASP A 35 4.06 -12.90 -17.48
CA ASP A 35 4.71 -12.59 -16.21
C ASP A 35 4.99 -11.08 -16.13
N ILE A 36 4.63 -10.49 -15.00
CA ILE A 36 4.75 -9.07 -14.70
C ILE A 36 5.73 -8.90 -13.53
N LEU A 37 6.76 -8.12 -13.73
CA LEU A 37 7.67 -7.73 -12.67
C LEU A 37 7.19 -6.43 -12.03
N TRP A 38 6.95 -6.46 -10.73
CA TRP A 38 6.50 -5.34 -9.92
C TRP A 38 7.52 -4.93 -8.87
N THR A 39 8.00 -3.69 -8.90
CA THR A 39 8.82 -3.12 -7.82
C THR A 39 7.96 -2.21 -6.94
N ALA A 40 7.88 -2.53 -5.66
CA ALA A 40 7.17 -1.78 -4.66
C ALA A 40 8.14 -0.87 -3.87
N ILE A 41 8.06 0.44 -4.11
CA ILE A 41 8.85 1.45 -3.40
C ILE A 41 7.99 2.00 -2.26
N GLY A 42 8.55 2.05 -1.05
CA GLY A 42 7.80 2.51 0.10
C GLY A 42 8.62 2.68 1.38
N ASP A 43 7.91 2.91 2.46
CA ASP A 43 8.45 3.01 3.81
C ASP A 43 8.36 1.67 4.57
N SER A 44 8.22 1.75 5.90
CA SER A 44 8.10 0.58 6.78
C SER A 44 6.89 -0.32 6.45
N ILE A 45 5.79 0.23 5.95
CA ILE A 45 4.60 -0.57 5.60
C ILE A 45 4.93 -1.53 4.44
N THR A 46 5.77 -1.10 3.51
CA THR A 46 6.29 -1.92 2.41
C THR A 46 7.39 -2.87 2.88
N TYR A 47 8.36 -2.36 3.66
CA TYR A 47 9.47 -3.14 4.21
C TYR A 47 8.99 -4.37 4.98
N LEU A 48 8.02 -4.20 5.87
CA LEU A 48 7.50 -5.25 6.76
C LEU A 48 6.85 -6.43 6.03
N ASN A 49 6.59 -6.34 4.72
CA ASN A 49 6.07 -7.48 3.95
C ASN A 49 6.94 -8.74 4.07
N GLU A 50 8.26 -8.58 4.18
CA GLU A 50 9.23 -9.67 4.30
C GLU A 50 9.85 -9.77 5.69
N HIS A 51 9.47 -8.87 6.61
CA HIS A 51 10.02 -8.74 7.94
C HIS A 51 8.95 -8.90 9.04
N ALA A 52 8.01 -9.84 8.83
CA ALA A 52 6.92 -10.11 9.79
C ALA A 52 7.45 -10.47 11.20
N ASN A 53 8.62 -11.09 11.29
CA ASN A 53 9.29 -11.39 12.56
C ASN A 53 9.65 -10.15 13.39
N GLU A 54 9.80 -8.97 12.76
CA GLU A 54 10.09 -7.70 13.45
C GLU A 54 8.84 -7.07 14.08
N THR A 55 7.67 -7.62 13.81
CA THR A 55 6.37 -7.10 14.28
C THR A 55 5.89 -7.75 15.60
N GLY A 56 6.73 -8.54 16.26
CA GLY A 56 6.29 -9.31 17.44
C GLY A 56 5.17 -10.30 17.13
N SER A 57 5.19 -10.91 15.95
CA SER A 57 4.18 -11.85 15.44
C SER A 57 2.78 -11.25 15.25
N ARG A 58 2.70 -9.93 15.07
CA ARG A 58 1.44 -9.18 14.92
C ARG A 58 0.87 -9.24 13.51
N ILE A 59 1.67 -9.66 12.54
CA ILE A 59 1.26 -9.90 11.16
C ILE A 59 1.78 -11.26 10.67
N THR A 60 1.09 -11.84 9.70
CA THR A 60 1.50 -13.07 9.03
C THR A 60 2.00 -12.82 7.62
N LYS A 61 1.39 -11.89 6.89
CA LYS A 61 1.70 -11.55 5.49
C LYS A 61 1.47 -10.08 5.21
N GLY A 62 2.41 -9.46 4.50
CA GLY A 62 2.22 -8.11 3.98
C GLY A 62 1.43 -8.09 2.67
N TYR A 63 1.16 -6.89 2.17
CA TYR A 63 0.26 -6.69 1.02
C TYR A 63 0.81 -7.23 -0.30
N MET A 64 2.12 -7.22 -0.52
CA MET A 64 2.72 -7.73 -1.75
C MET A 64 2.55 -9.24 -1.86
N THR A 65 2.81 -9.98 -0.79
CA THR A 65 2.57 -11.42 -0.70
C THR A 65 1.11 -11.75 -1.00
N LEU A 66 0.16 -11.01 -0.39
CA LEU A 66 -1.27 -11.21 -0.63
C LEU A 66 -1.69 -10.92 -2.08
N VAL A 67 -1.05 -9.93 -2.73
CA VAL A 67 -1.29 -9.61 -4.15
C VAL A 67 -0.81 -10.75 -5.05
N THR A 68 0.42 -11.22 -4.85
CA THR A 68 1.02 -12.26 -5.71
C THR A 68 0.40 -13.64 -5.50
N GLU A 69 -0.07 -13.95 -4.30
CA GLU A 69 -0.91 -15.15 -4.07
C GLU A 69 -2.22 -15.11 -4.88
N LYS A 70 -2.78 -13.93 -5.10
CA LYS A 70 -4.02 -13.76 -5.87
C LYS A 70 -3.79 -13.58 -7.37
N LEU A 71 -2.65 -13.05 -7.76
CA LEU A 71 -2.22 -12.79 -9.13
C LEU A 71 -0.84 -13.45 -9.34
N PRO A 72 -0.79 -14.79 -9.53
CA PRO A 72 0.45 -15.56 -9.49
C PRO A 72 1.41 -15.28 -10.67
N ASN A 73 0.95 -14.56 -11.70
CA ASN A 73 1.79 -14.05 -12.77
C ASN A 73 2.49 -12.73 -12.44
N ILE A 74 2.26 -12.16 -11.26
CA ILE A 74 2.96 -10.97 -10.78
C ILE A 74 4.05 -11.40 -9.80
N HIS A 75 5.27 -10.92 -10.04
CA HIS A 75 6.44 -11.16 -9.20
C HIS A 75 6.90 -9.83 -8.63
N TYR A 76 6.95 -9.71 -7.30
CA TYR A 76 7.34 -8.45 -6.67
C TYR A 76 8.82 -8.39 -6.28
N ARG A 77 9.33 -7.16 -6.19
CA ARG A 77 10.56 -6.77 -5.52
C ARG A 77 10.25 -5.74 -4.46
N ASN A 78 10.74 -5.98 -3.25
CA ASN A 78 10.53 -5.09 -2.12
C ASN A 78 11.64 -4.02 -2.09
N GLN A 79 11.23 -2.76 -2.24
CA GLN A 79 12.05 -1.56 -2.06
C GLN A 79 11.44 -0.68 -0.96
N GLY A 80 11.03 -1.32 0.14
CA GLY A 80 10.59 -0.65 1.35
C GLY A 80 11.76 -0.32 2.27
N HIS A 81 11.75 0.86 2.88
CA HIS A 81 12.79 1.35 3.77
C HIS A 81 12.20 1.92 5.06
N ASN A 82 12.57 1.31 6.20
CA ASN A 82 12.02 1.70 7.51
C ASN A 82 12.22 3.18 7.82
N GLY A 83 11.11 3.89 8.03
CA GLY A 83 11.11 5.29 8.47
C GLY A 83 11.49 6.29 7.37
N TRP A 84 11.74 5.85 6.12
CA TRP A 84 12.16 6.76 5.05
C TRP A 84 11.03 7.64 4.54
N THR A 85 11.43 8.83 4.11
CA THR A 85 10.60 9.84 3.44
C THR A 85 10.76 9.73 1.93
N SER A 86 9.87 10.38 1.18
CA SER A 86 10.03 10.55 -0.27
C SER A 86 11.36 11.24 -0.62
N GLY A 87 11.81 12.17 0.24
CA GLY A 87 13.08 12.86 0.05
C GLY A 87 14.31 11.96 0.19
N GLU A 88 14.28 10.99 1.10
CA GLU A 88 15.36 10.00 1.24
C GLU A 88 15.37 9.05 0.06
N ILE A 89 14.20 8.56 -0.38
CA ILE A 89 14.09 7.74 -1.60
C ILE A 89 14.61 8.52 -2.82
N ALA A 90 14.21 9.79 -3.01
CA ALA A 90 14.65 10.60 -4.13
C ALA A 90 16.17 10.84 -4.12
N LYS A 91 16.75 11.09 -2.95
CA LYS A 91 18.19 11.33 -2.77
C LYS A 91 19.02 10.09 -3.05
N GLU A 92 18.61 8.96 -2.50
CA GLU A 92 19.38 7.70 -2.53
C GLU A 92 18.99 6.79 -3.70
N PHE A 93 18.08 7.22 -4.60
CA PHE A 93 17.49 6.36 -5.63
C PHE A 93 18.49 5.55 -6.44
N ASP A 94 19.61 6.18 -6.84
CA ASP A 94 20.64 5.52 -7.66
C ASP A 94 21.40 4.44 -6.85
N SER A 95 21.54 4.62 -5.53
CA SER A 95 22.19 3.65 -4.64
C SER A 95 21.27 2.47 -4.28
N LEU A 96 19.94 2.63 -4.40
CA LEU A 96 18.98 1.57 -4.11
C LEU A 96 18.98 0.44 -5.14
N ASN A 97 19.65 0.62 -6.28
CA ASN A 97 19.70 -0.37 -7.36
C ASN A 97 18.32 -0.84 -7.79
N VAL A 98 17.37 0.10 -7.90
CA VAL A 98 16.01 -0.18 -8.39
C VAL A 98 16.09 -0.75 -9.80
N GLU A 99 15.60 -1.97 -9.98
CA GLU A 99 15.69 -2.65 -11.27
C GLU A 99 14.53 -2.26 -12.20
N LYS A 100 14.78 -2.38 -13.52
CA LYS A 100 13.73 -2.24 -14.54
C LYS A 100 12.58 -3.22 -14.25
N SER A 101 11.36 -2.69 -14.18
CA SER A 101 10.13 -3.45 -13.89
C SER A 101 9.00 -3.06 -14.84
N ASP A 102 7.99 -3.91 -15.00
CA ASP A 102 6.79 -3.61 -15.79
C ASP A 102 5.84 -2.68 -15.01
N VAL A 103 5.88 -2.79 -13.67
CA VAL A 103 5.05 -2.00 -12.75
C VAL A 103 5.90 -1.45 -11.62
N TYR A 104 5.67 -0.20 -11.27
CA TYR A 104 6.17 0.40 -10.04
C TYR A 104 5.01 0.88 -9.19
N SER A 105 5.01 0.58 -7.90
CA SER A 105 4.12 1.24 -6.94
C SER A 105 4.94 2.12 -6.00
N VAL A 106 4.41 3.30 -5.66
CA VAL A 106 5.05 4.26 -4.75
C VAL A 106 4.12 4.54 -3.58
N PHE A 107 4.51 4.07 -2.39
CA PHE A 107 3.74 4.18 -1.16
C PHE A 107 4.54 4.92 -0.09
N LEU A 108 4.48 6.25 -0.11
CA LEU A 108 5.24 7.18 0.72
C LEU A 108 4.36 8.34 1.18
N GLY A 109 4.90 9.22 2.02
CA GLY A 109 4.24 10.46 2.47
C GLY A 109 3.92 10.47 3.96
N THR A 110 3.73 9.31 4.60
CA THR A 110 3.47 9.23 6.05
C THR A 110 4.63 9.79 6.88
N ASN A 111 5.86 9.37 6.54
CA ASN A 111 7.06 9.85 7.23
C ASN A 111 7.43 11.29 6.85
N ASP A 112 7.13 11.70 5.62
CA ASP A 112 7.30 13.10 5.19
C ASP A 112 6.45 14.02 6.07
N TRP A 113 5.16 13.69 6.23
CA TRP A 113 4.27 14.41 7.13
C TRP A 113 4.79 14.39 8.56
N TRP A 114 5.12 13.21 9.11
CA TRP A 114 5.55 13.09 10.50
C TRP A 114 6.84 13.84 10.80
N ARG A 115 7.79 13.87 9.88
CA ARG A 115 9.02 14.64 10.01
C ARG A 115 8.84 16.13 9.70
N GLY A 116 7.61 16.55 9.32
CA GLY A 116 7.27 17.96 9.06
C GLY A 116 7.95 18.51 7.83
N ARG A 117 8.22 17.66 6.82
CA ARG A 117 8.77 18.11 5.53
C ARG A 117 7.78 19.06 4.84
N PRO A 118 8.26 20.15 4.22
CA PRO A 118 7.38 21.01 3.43
C PRO A 118 6.71 20.22 2.31
N LEU A 119 5.38 20.24 2.24
CA LEU A 119 4.63 19.58 1.18
C LEU A 119 4.97 20.17 -0.19
N GLY A 120 5.13 21.51 -0.24
CA GLY A 120 5.27 22.24 -1.49
C GLY A 120 3.95 22.31 -2.26
N SER A 121 4.04 22.56 -3.56
CA SER A 121 2.91 22.71 -4.45
C SER A 121 3.08 21.87 -5.73
N MET A 122 2.02 21.73 -6.54
CA MET A 122 2.13 21.11 -7.85
C MET A 122 3.12 21.83 -8.81
N ASN A 123 3.44 23.11 -8.55
CA ASN A 123 4.48 23.80 -9.32
C ASN A 123 5.87 23.22 -9.04
N ASP A 124 6.14 22.77 -7.80
CA ASP A 124 7.41 22.11 -7.45
C ASP A 124 7.56 20.81 -8.21
N TYR A 125 6.47 20.03 -8.33
CA TYR A 125 6.43 18.82 -9.14
C TYR A 125 6.63 19.13 -10.64
N LYS A 126 5.82 20.03 -11.19
CA LYS A 126 5.82 20.34 -12.64
C LYS A 126 7.15 20.91 -13.13
N ASN A 127 7.78 21.76 -12.32
CA ASN A 127 9.00 22.46 -12.68
C ASN A 127 10.28 21.75 -12.23
N ASN A 128 10.16 20.57 -11.56
CA ASN A 128 11.29 19.81 -11.01
C ASN A 128 12.22 20.70 -10.15
N THR A 129 11.66 21.32 -9.09
CA THR A 129 12.40 22.28 -8.26
C THR A 129 13.39 21.60 -7.30
N GLY A 130 13.54 20.28 -7.38
CA GLY A 130 14.47 19.52 -6.54
C GLY A 130 13.82 18.89 -5.30
N ASN A 131 14.66 18.48 -4.35
CA ASN A 131 14.27 17.58 -3.24
C ASN A 131 13.85 18.30 -1.95
N GLU A 132 13.67 19.62 -1.99
CA GLU A 132 13.35 20.41 -0.78
C GLU A 132 11.90 20.22 -0.32
N THR A 133 11.00 19.91 -1.25
CA THR A 133 9.57 19.65 -0.97
C THR A 133 9.18 18.23 -1.31
N VAL A 134 8.07 17.74 -0.73
CA VAL A 134 7.53 16.42 -1.02
C VAL A 134 7.12 16.29 -2.48
N ASN A 135 6.45 17.31 -3.03
CA ASN A 135 6.10 17.34 -4.45
C ASN A 135 7.34 17.26 -5.36
N GLY A 136 8.41 17.98 -5.04
CA GLY A 136 9.68 17.90 -5.78
C GLY A 136 10.34 16.53 -5.66
N SER A 137 10.31 15.92 -4.47
CA SER A 137 10.82 14.56 -4.23
C SER A 137 10.08 13.52 -5.08
N PHE A 138 8.75 13.58 -5.14
CA PHE A 138 7.95 12.70 -6.00
C PHE A 138 8.28 12.89 -7.48
N ARG A 139 8.56 14.13 -7.93
CA ARG A 139 8.99 14.37 -9.31
C ARG A 139 10.30 13.65 -9.62
N ILE A 140 11.30 13.74 -8.74
CA ILE A 140 12.58 13.04 -8.92
C ILE A 140 12.36 11.53 -9.01
N ILE A 141 11.56 10.95 -8.10
CA ILE A 141 11.26 9.52 -8.08
C ILE A 141 10.61 9.10 -9.41
N VAL A 142 9.59 9.82 -9.87
CA VAL A 142 8.87 9.51 -11.12
C VAL A 142 9.81 9.60 -12.34
N ASP A 143 10.64 10.63 -12.41
CA ASP A 143 11.61 10.78 -13.51
C ASP A 143 12.60 9.62 -13.55
N LYS A 144 13.10 9.18 -12.39
CA LYS A 144 14.00 8.01 -12.26
C LYS A 144 13.31 6.71 -12.68
N LEU A 145 12.06 6.48 -12.26
CA LEU A 145 11.28 5.29 -12.67
C LEU A 145 11.05 5.25 -14.17
N ARG A 146 10.70 6.39 -14.78
CA ARG A 146 10.56 6.52 -16.23
C ARG A 146 11.86 6.32 -16.98
N ALA A 147 12.97 6.75 -16.42
CA ALA A 147 14.30 6.50 -17.00
C ALA A 147 14.64 5.00 -17.03
N LEU A 148 14.23 4.24 -16.01
CA LEU A 148 14.41 2.79 -15.96
C LEU A 148 13.52 2.06 -16.98
N ASN A 149 12.24 2.44 -17.05
CA ASN A 149 11.30 1.88 -18.01
C ASN A 149 10.20 2.91 -18.40
N PRO A 150 10.29 3.58 -19.55
CA PRO A 150 9.30 4.57 -19.97
C PRO A 150 7.90 3.98 -20.24
N ASN A 151 7.81 2.66 -20.40
CA ASN A 151 6.55 1.95 -20.65
C ASN A 151 5.98 1.29 -19.39
N ALA A 152 6.60 1.46 -18.22
CA ALA A 152 6.09 0.89 -16.99
C ALA A 152 4.80 1.55 -16.54
N SER A 153 3.88 0.77 -16.00
CA SER A 153 2.74 1.30 -15.26
C SER A 153 3.23 1.79 -13.89
N ILE A 154 2.85 3.02 -13.52
CA ILE A 154 3.14 3.57 -12.20
C ILE A 154 1.83 3.65 -11.42
N ILE A 155 1.83 3.09 -10.20
CA ILE A 155 0.70 3.10 -9.27
C ILE A 155 1.10 3.95 -8.07
N MET A 156 0.40 5.05 -7.85
CA MET A 156 0.58 5.87 -6.66
C MET A 156 -0.34 5.36 -5.55
N ILE A 157 0.18 5.35 -4.32
CA ILE A 157 -0.58 4.91 -3.15
C ILE A 157 -0.53 6.02 -2.12
N THR A 158 -1.69 6.54 -1.71
CA THR A 158 -1.75 7.58 -0.68
C THR A 158 -1.40 7.02 0.69
N PRO A 159 -0.84 7.83 1.62
CA PRO A 159 -0.77 7.46 3.03
C PRO A 159 -2.14 7.00 3.53
N MET A 160 -2.18 6.07 4.46
CA MET A 160 -3.39 5.75 5.21
C MET A 160 -3.50 6.64 6.46
N GLN A 161 -4.70 6.80 6.99
CA GLN A 161 -4.88 7.42 8.31
C GLN A 161 -4.15 6.61 9.38
N ARG A 162 -3.76 7.26 10.46
CA ARG A 162 -3.09 6.61 11.60
C ARG A 162 -3.56 7.20 12.92
N VAL A 163 -3.66 6.38 13.95
CA VAL A 163 -3.75 6.83 15.34
C VAL A 163 -2.33 6.98 15.90
N ASP A 164 -2.18 7.17 17.22
CA ASP A 164 -0.84 7.30 17.79
C ASP A 164 -0.03 6.03 17.53
N PHE A 165 1.11 6.20 16.89
CA PHE A 165 2.10 5.13 16.73
C PHE A 165 2.91 4.97 18.00
N ILE A 166 3.06 3.73 18.47
CA ILE A 166 3.96 3.40 19.58
C ILE A 166 4.69 2.09 19.25
N SER A 167 6.00 2.20 19.05
CA SER A 167 6.82 1.04 18.72
C SER A 167 6.81 0.01 19.84
N MET A 168 6.58 -1.26 19.50
CA MET A 168 6.64 -2.36 20.45
C MET A 168 8.04 -2.58 21.04
N GLY A 169 9.08 -2.43 20.22
CA GLY A 169 10.47 -2.63 20.66
C GLY A 169 11.06 -1.45 21.43
N ASN A 170 10.46 -0.26 21.26
CA ASN A 170 10.90 0.96 21.95
C ASN A 170 9.75 1.95 22.06
N MET A 171 9.04 1.97 23.17
CA MET A 171 7.89 2.86 23.39
C MET A 171 8.24 4.35 23.35
N LYS A 172 9.54 4.72 23.50
CA LYS A 172 10.01 6.09 23.29
C LYS A 172 9.94 6.52 21.82
N ASN A 173 9.99 5.57 20.90
CA ASN A 173 9.71 5.80 19.48
C ASN A 173 8.19 5.83 19.27
N ASN A 174 7.60 6.99 19.48
CA ASN A 174 6.16 7.21 19.39
C ASN A 174 5.84 8.50 18.63
N ALA A 175 4.60 8.56 18.13
CA ALA A 175 4.13 9.70 17.35
C ALA A 175 2.60 9.80 17.45
N TYR A 176 2.06 11.01 17.52
CA TYR A 176 0.61 11.22 17.51
C TYR A 176 -0.04 10.84 16.16
N GLY A 177 -1.36 10.65 16.18
CA GLY A 177 -2.14 10.28 15.02
C GLY A 177 -2.40 11.42 14.03
N SER A 178 -2.95 11.06 12.86
CA SER A 178 -3.29 11.98 11.76
C SER A 178 -4.50 12.87 12.04
N TYR A 179 -5.08 12.77 13.23
CA TYR A 179 -6.09 13.70 13.74
C TYR A 179 -5.49 15.04 14.22
N LYS A 180 -4.14 15.17 14.23
CA LYS A 180 -3.41 16.42 14.49
C LYS A 180 -2.61 16.82 13.25
N GLU A 181 -2.30 18.09 13.16
CA GLU A 181 -1.39 18.63 12.15
C GLU A 181 0.07 18.52 12.61
N LYS A 182 0.97 18.44 11.65
CA LYS A 182 2.42 18.55 11.85
C LYS A 182 2.93 19.76 11.08
N ASN A 183 3.52 20.72 11.78
CA ASN A 183 3.99 21.98 11.18
C ASN A 183 2.92 22.69 10.32
N GLY A 184 1.67 22.72 10.80
CA GLY A 184 0.54 23.32 10.08
C GLY A 184 0.08 22.55 8.84
N GLN A 185 0.47 21.28 8.69
CA GLN A 185 0.10 20.41 7.57
C GLN A 185 -0.61 19.16 8.09
N SER A 186 -1.77 18.82 7.51
CA SER A 186 -2.47 17.57 7.79
C SER A 186 -1.96 16.43 6.89
N LEU A 187 -2.05 15.18 7.34
CA LEU A 187 -1.71 14.03 6.52
C LEU A 187 -2.61 13.93 5.28
N GLU A 188 -3.84 14.43 5.36
CA GLU A 188 -4.76 14.50 4.23
C GLU A 188 -4.22 15.35 3.07
N GLN A 189 -3.52 16.46 3.37
CA GLN A 189 -2.90 17.30 2.34
C GLN A 189 -1.83 16.52 1.56
N PHE A 190 -1.08 15.63 2.22
CA PHE A 190 -0.12 14.73 1.54
C PHE A 190 -0.84 13.71 0.66
N ALA A 191 -1.95 13.12 1.14
CA ALA A 191 -2.76 12.23 0.32
C ALA A 191 -3.31 12.94 -0.93
N LYS A 192 -3.85 14.15 -0.78
CA LYS A 192 -4.34 14.98 -1.89
C LYS A 192 -3.24 15.40 -2.87
N ALA A 193 -2.03 15.65 -2.40
CA ALA A 193 -0.91 15.96 -3.30
C ALA A 193 -0.54 14.76 -4.16
N ILE A 194 -0.52 13.55 -3.59
CA ILE A 194 -0.27 12.31 -4.35
C ILE A 194 -1.38 12.03 -5.37
N ASP A 195 -2.64 12.28 -5.00
CA ASP A 195 -3.79 12.21 -5.91
C ASP A 195 -3.61 13.19 -7.08
N SER A 196 -3.30 14.46 -6.80
CA SER A 196 -3.05 15.49 -7.83
C SER A 196 -1.88 15.14 -8.76
N ILE A 197 -0.82 14.50 -8.24
CA ILE A 197 0.27 13.98 -9.07
C ILE A 197 -0.25 12.85 -9.97
N SER A 198 -1.05 11.94 -9.43
CA SER A 198 -1.62 10.82 -10.19
C SER A 198 -2.52 11.30 -11.32
N GLU A 199 -3.37 12.28 -11.05
CA GLU A 199 -4.23 12.92 -12.06
C GLU A 199 -3.39 13.60 -13.16
N TYR A 200 -2.38 14.39 -12.77
CA TYR A 200 -1.54 15.12 -13.72
C TYR A 200 -0.76 14.18 -14.67
N GLU A 201 -0.28 13.06 -14.16
CA GLU A 201 0.53 12.07 -14.89
C GLU A 201 -0.31 10.95 -15.53
N ASN A 202 -1.63 10.93 -15.27
CA ASN A 202 -2.54 9.85 -15.64
C ASN A 202 -2.09 8.47 -15.11
N PHE A 203 -1.64 8.43 -13.85
CA PHE A 203 -1.28 7.20 -13.16
C PHE A 203 -2.49 6.55 -12.49
N ASP A 204 -2.42 5.23 -12.29
CA ASP A 204 -3.37 4.56 -11.41
C ASP A 204 -3.15 4.99 -9.94
N LEU A 205 -4.24 5.26 -9.23
CA LEU A 205 -4.23 5.64 -7.82
C LEU A 205 -4.87 4.56 -6.95
N VAL A 206 -4.21 4.24 -5.85
CA VAL A 206 -4.78 3.53 -4.71
C VAL A 206 -4.92 4.50 -3.55
N ASP A 207 -6.09 5.12 -3.43
CA ASP A 207 -6.39 6.04 -2.32
C ASP A 207 -6.72 5.25 -1.05
N LEU A 208 -5.74 5.13 -0.16
CA LEU A 208 -5.91 4.49 1.16
C LEU A 208 -6.43 5.45 2.20
N TYR A 209 -6.16 6.76 2.09
CA TYR A 209 -6.58 7.77 3.06
C TYR A 209 -8.10 7.82 3.20
N HIS A 210 -8.82 7.75 2.08
CA HIS A 210 -10.28 7.77 2.05
C HIS A 210 -10.90 6.38 1.89
N THR A 211 -10.10 5.31 2.07
CA THR A 211 -10.62 3.94 1.95
C THR A 211 -11.46 3.57 3.16
N LYS A 212 -12.73 3.17 2.90
CA LYS A 212 -13.64 2.65 3.93
C LYS A 212 -13.01 1.47 4.68
N GLY A 213 -13.03 1.56 6.00
CA GLY A 213 -12.45 0.58 6.92
C GLY A 213 -11.04 0.95 7.39
N LEU A 214 -10.41 2.01 6.81
CA LEU A 214 -9.13 2.55 7.27
C LEU A 214 -9.27 3.95 7.91
N GLU A 215 -10.49 4.32 8.29
CA GLU A 215 -10.75 5.55 9.03
C GLU A 215 -10.26 5.43 10.48
N LEU A 216 -9.90 6.54 11.12
CA LEU A 216 -9.35 6.61 12.48
C LEU A 216 -10.05 5.71 13.50
N LYS A 217 -11.39 5.66 13.47
CA LYS A 217 -12.22 4.87 14.39
C LYS A 217 -12.10 3.35 14.23
N HIS A 218 -11.52 2.89 13.12
CA HIS A 218 -11.38 1.47 12.78
C HIS A 218 -9.93 0.97 12.89
N LEU A 219 -8.95 1.88 13.11
CA LEU A 219 -7.55 1.51 13.08
C LEU A 219 -7.16 0.61 14.25
N VAL A 220 -7.69 0.88 15.43
CA VAL A 220 -7.54 0.04 16.63
C VAL A 220 -8.88 -0.07 17.33
N LYS A 221 -9.15 -1.16 18.04
CA LYS A 221 -10.38 -1.31 18.82
C LYS A 221 -10.42 -0.37 20.02
N TYR A 222 -9.26 -0.15 20.64
CA TYR A 222 -9.05 0.76 21.76
C TYR A 222 -7.55 1.01 21.97
N LYS A 223 -7.24 2.00 22.79
CA LYS A 223 -5.92 2.25 23.37
C LYS A 223 -6.03 2.07 24.88
N ARG A 224 -5.20 1.19 25.47
CA ARG A 224 -5.17 0.93 26.90
C ARG A 224 -4.23 1.94 27.55
N LEU A 225 -4.78 2.88 28.28
CA LEU A 225 -4.05 3.98 28.87
C LEU A 225 -4.35 4.06 30.37
N LYS A 226 -3.38 4.62 31.13
CA LYS A 226 -3.55 4.92 32.54
C LYS A 226 -4.57 6.04 32.71
N GLU A 227 -5.52 5.86 33.63
CA GLU A 227 -6.49 6.92 33.93
C GLU A 227 -5.77 8.10 34.61
N PRO A 228 -5.99 9.33 34.14
CA PRO A 228 -5.39 10.52 34.75
C PRO A 228 -5.72 10.59 36.27
N GLY A 229 -4.66 10.76 37.07
CA GLY A 229 -4.80 10.83 38.53
C GLY A 229 -5.09 9.52 39.26
N LYS A 230 -5.11 8.38 38.57
CA LYS A 230 -5.33 7.06 39.16
C LYS A 230 -4.20 6.09 38.80
N ASN A 231 -4.02 5.06 39.64
CA ASN A 231 -3.11 3.95 39.36
C ASN A 231 -3.89 2.77 38.74
N ALA A 232 -4.68 3.05 37.68
CA ALA A 232 -5.52 2.06 37.02
C ALA A 232 -5.50 2.33 35.52
N TYR A 233 -5.61 1.25 34.71
CA TYR A 233 -5.70 1.33 33.24
C TYR A 233 -7.14 1.20 32.78
N LYS A 234 -7.47 1.91 31.70
CA LYS A 234 -8.76 1.87 31.03
C LYS A 234 -8.58 1.75 29.53
N ASN A 235 -9.51 1.07 28.87
CA ASN A 235 -9.56 0.95 27.42
C ASN A 235 -10.34 2.13 26.84
N TYR A 236 -9.66 3.02 26.15
CA TYR A 236 -10.24 4.20 25.49
C TYR A 236 -10.43 3.91 24.01
N LYS A 237 -11.62 4.14 23.47
CA LYS A 237 -11.89 4.09 22.03
C LYS A 237 -11.60 5.45 21.40
N TYR A 238 -11.44 5.48 20.06
CA TYR A 238 -11.40 6.73 19.34
C TYR A 238 -12.78 7.44 19.43
N PRO A 239 -12.84 8.75 19.67
CA PRO A 239 -11.73 9.70 19.87
C PRO A 239 -11.27 9.86 21.34
N ASP A 240 -11.83 9.14 22.31
CA ASP A 240 -11.66 9.39 23.75
C ASP A 240 -10.21 9.22 24.27
N PHE A 241 -9.34 8.56 23.50
CA PHE A 241 -7.91 8.46 23.87
C PHE A 241 -7.08 9.66 23.43
N ILE A 242 -7.64 10.59 22.62
CA ILE A 242 -6.93 11.79 22.21
C ILE A 242 -6.62 12.62 23.46
N ASP A 243 -5.36 13.06 23.58
CA ASP A 243 -4.84 13.84 24.70
C ASP A 243 -4.86 13.12 26.09
N VAL A 244 -5.17 11.83 26.14
CA VAL A 244 -4.90 11.05 27.36
C VAL A 244 -3.37 10.83 27.44
N PRO A 245 -2.71 11.25 28.54
CA PRO A 245 -1.27 11.13 28.67
C PRO A 245 -0.78 9.69 28.57
N PHE A 246 0.36 9.50 27.91
CA PHE A 246 1.08 8.24 27.84
C PHE A 246 2.55 8.49 28.22
N ASN A 247 3.06 7.75 29.20
CA ASN A 247 4.45 7.81 29.61
C ASN A 247 5.19 6.54 29.20
N PRO A 248 6.08 6.58 28.19
CA PRO A 248 6.78 5.40 27.70
C PRO A 248 7.76 4.77 28.69
N GLU A 249 8.08 5.46 29.79
CA GLU A 249 8.98 4.93 30.85
C GLU A 249 8.26 4.08 31.89
N THR A 250 6.96 4.34 32.11
CA THR A 250 6.24 3.78 33.26
C THR A 250 4.94 3.09 32.90
N ASP A 251 4.40 3.32 31.70
CA ASP A 251 3.12 2.79 31.29
C ASP A 251 3.27 1.47 30.55
N GLU A 252 2.22 0.63 30.61
CA GLU A 252 2.13 -0.58 29.81
C GLU A 252 2.03 -0.25 28.31
N TYR A 253 2.44 -1.17 27.44
CA TYR A 253 2.25 -1.02 26.00
C TYR A 253 0.75 -0.88 25.67
N PRO A 254 0.36 0.21 24.97
CA PRO A 254 -1.06 0.59 24.90
C PRO A 254 -1.89 -0.19 23.88
N TYR A 255 -1.26 -1.03 23.05
CA TYR A 255 -1.95 -1.85 22.05
C TYR A 255 -1.74 -3.34 22.31
N PRO A 256 -2.39 -3.93 23.35
CA PRO A 256 -2.39 -5.39 23.55
C PRO A 256 -3.03 -6.10 22.35
N GLU A 257 -2.85 -7.43 22.24
CA GLU A 257 -3.31 -8.18 21.06
C GLU A 257 -4.81 -8.05 20.77
N ASP A 258 -5.61 -7.99 21.80
CA ASP A 258 -7.07 -7.80 21.68
C ASP A 258 -7.49 -6.38 21.27
N ALA A 259 -6.57 -5.40 21.34
CA ALA A 259 -6.78 -4.04 20.80
C ALA A 259 -6.57 -3.93 19.29
N ILE A 260 -5.90 -4.91 18.68
CA ILE A 260 -5.59 -4.90 17.23
C ILE A 260 -6.88 -4.91 16.41
N GLU A 261 -6.93 -4.02 15.40
CA GLU A 261 -7.97 -4.04 14.37
C GLU A 261 -7.32 -3.89 12.98
N MET A 262 -7.29 -2.70 12.37
CA MET A 262 -6.64 -2.49 11.05
C MET A 262 -5.15 -2.20 11.18
N THR A 263 -4.70 -1.71 12.34
CA THR A 263 -3.28 -1.56 12.68
C THR A 263 -2.95 -2.31 13.96
N TYR A 264 -1.68 -2.70 14.13
CA TYR A 264 -1.26 -3.40 15.34
C TYR A 264 -0.54 -2.50 16.36
N ASP A 265 -0.08 -1.33 15.93
CA ASP A 265 0.66 -0.36 16.76
C ASP A 265 0.20 1.10 16.55
N GLY A 266 -0.96 1.28 15.90
CA GLY A 266 -1.54 2.57 15.56
C GLY A 266 -1.15 3.11 14.20
N LEU A 267 -0.11 2.57 13.55
CA LEU A 267 0.41 2.97 12.24
C LEU A 267 0.46 1.79 11.27
N HIS A 268 1.21 0.76 11.62
CA HIS A 268 1.49 -0.34 10.71
C HIS A 268 0.26 -1.27 10.60
N PRO A 269 -0.13 -1.66 9.37
CA PRO A 269 -1.29 -2.50 9.16
C PRO A 269 -1.18 -3.87 9.85
N SER A 270 -2.26 -4.33 10.46
CA SER A 270 -2.44 -5.73 10.82
C SER A 270 -2.72 -6.58 9.57
N ASP A 271 -2.87 -7.91 9.73
CA ASP A 271 -3.30 -8.78 8.63
C ASP A 271 -4.59 -8.29 7.95
N LYS A 272 -5.56 -7.76 8.73
CA LYS A 272 -6.79 -7.17 8.20
C LYS A 272 -6.51 -5.90 7.38
N GLY A 273 -5.64 -5.02 7.89
CA GLY A 273 -5.22 -3.81 7.17
C GLY A 273 -4.52 -4.15 5.85
N TYR A 274 -3.56 -5.08 5.88
CA TYR A 274 -2.86 -5.53 4.67
C TYR A 274 -3.79 -6.19 3.65
N GLN A 275 -4.83 -6.92 4.09
CA GLN A 275 -5.85 -7.45 3.19
C GLN A 275 -6.65 -6.34 2.47
N ILE A 276 -6.92 -5.20 3.12
CA ILE A 276 -7.58 -4.06 2.48
C ILE A 276 -6.65 -3.46 1.41
N ILE A 277 -5.38 -3.19 1.76
CA ILE A 277 -4.38 -2.66 0.83
C ILE A 277 -4.24 -3.58 -0.38
N ALA A 278 -4.04 -4.88 -0.15
CA ALA A 278 -3.92 -5.88 -1.22
C ALA A 278 -5.14 -5.92 -2.14
N ARG A 279 -6.37 -5.89 -1.59
CA ARG A 279 -7.60 -5.87 -2.41
C ARG A 279 -7.68 -4.65 -3.32
N ARG A 280 -7.25 -3.46 -2.85
CA ARG A 280 -7.21 -2.25 -3.66
C ARG A 280 -6.18 -2.37 -4.79
N LEU A 281 -4.98 -2.83 -4.49
CA LEU A 281 -3.93 -3.07 -5.49
C LEU A 281 -4.33 -4.13 -6.52
N ILE A 282 -4.90 -5.26 -6.08
CA ILE A 282 -5.40 -6.31 -6.98
C ILE A 282 -6.42 -5.75 -7.98
N LYS A 283 -7.30 -4.84 -7.54
CA LYS A 283 -8.29 -4.21 -8.43
C LYS A 283 -7.63 -3.39 -9.55
N VAL A 284 -6.53 -2.71 -9.26
CA VAL A 284 -5.75 -1.95 -10.24
C VAL A 284 -4.97 -2.92 -11.12
N MET A 285 -4.17 -3.79 -10.54
CA MET A 285 -3.25 -4.68 -11.25
C MET A 285 -3.93 -5.73 -12.16
N LYS A 286 -5.20 -6.05 -11.92
CA LYS A 286 -5.98 -6.90 -12.85
C LYS A 286 -6.27 -6.26 -14.21
N LYS A 287 -6.02 -4.97 -14.37
CA LYS A 287 -6.22 -4.24 -15.63
C LYS A 287 -4.94 -4.23 -16.50
N LEU A 288 -3.82 -4.63 -15.90
CA LEU A 288 -2.52 -4.73 -16.57
C LEU A 288 -2.41 -6.05 -17.36
#